data_927c46a97c6e323f6cf698e4cd49c8b1
#
_entry.id   927c46a97c6e323f6cf698e4cd49c8b1
#
_cell.length_a   1.000
_cell.length_b   1.000
_cell.length_c   1.000
_cell.angle_alpha   90.00
_cell.angle_beta   90.00
_cell.angle_gamma   90.00
#
_symmetry.space_group_name_H-M   'P 1'
#
loop_
_entity.id
_entity.type
_entity.pdbx_description
1 polymer ?
#
loop_
_entity_poly.entity_id
_entity_poly.type
_entity_poly.pdbx_seq_one_letter_code
_entity_poly.pdbx_strand_id
1 'polypeptide(L)'
;YPKRFEVIEERDAHDYLYEAEKLRTLSGRKYHSKKNHFNGFMKEYGNRFLYRELTQKDFPEAIKLMDRWAEDKEKDQNLVGERLAVEKVFRNYSRLPETKVGGIFIDDVLEAFSFGDLLNPDTAVIHVEKANPEIRGLYAAINKLFLENEFPSVEFVNREEDLGIEGLRQAKLSYKPIKLVEKYTLIEK
;
A
#
# COMPACT_ATOMS: atom_id res chain seq x y z
N TYR A 1 -18.00 -31.24 -3.27
CA TYR A 1 -16.81 -31.89 -2.69
C TYR A 1 -16.68 -31.77 -1.14
N PRO A 2 -17.74 -31.43 -0.34
CA PRO A 2 -17.61 -31.18 1.11
C PRO A 2 -17.24 -32.44 1.93
N LYS A 3 -17.35 -33.64 1.35
CA LYS A 3 -16.92 -34.88 2.00
C LYS A 3 -15.41 -35.14 1.94
N ARG A 4 -14.72 -34.50 0.98
CA ARG A 4 -13.29 -34.73 0.72
C ARG A 4 -12.41 -33.63 1.32
N PHE A 5 -12.94 -32.42 1.50
CA PHE A 5 -12.19 -31.28 1.98
C PHE A 5 -12.85 -30.67 3.21
N GLU A 6 -12.04 -30.21 4.11
CA GLU A 6 -12.40 -29.23 5.14
C GLU A 6 -12.13 -27.83 4.58
N VAL A 7 -13.07 -26.91 4.79
CA VAL A 7 -12.96 -25.53 4.31
C VAL A 7 -12.79 -24.64 5.54
N ILE A 8 -11.66 -23.96 5.63
CA ILE A 8 -11.34 -23.05 6.72
C ILE A 8 -11.30 -21.61 6.17
N GLU A 9 -12.09 -20.73 6.77
CA GLU A 9 -12.07 -19.31 6.45
C GLU A 9 -10.83 -18.66 7.05
N GLU A 10 -10.02 -18.01 6.20
CA GLU A 10 -8.78 -17.34 6.59
C GLU A 10 -9.02 -15.82 6.70
N ARG A 11 -9.72 -15.38 7.76
CA ARG A 11 -10.08 -13.96 7.94
C ARG A 11 -8.89 -13.00 7.84
N ASP A 12 -7.74 -13.39 8.34
CA ASP A 12 -6.53 -12.57 8.36
C ASP A 12 -5.88 -12.44 6.98
N ALA A 13 -6.27 -13.33 6.06
CA ALA A 13 -5.84 -13.32 4.65
C ALA A 13 -6.84 -12.62 3.71
N HIS A 14 -7.98 -12.13 4.20
CA HIS A 14 -8.97 -11.44 3.34
C HIS A 14 -8.42 -10.12 2.82
N ASP A 15 -8.54 -9.90 1.50
CA ASP A 15 -8.13 -8.65 0.89
C ASP A 15 -9.18 -7.55 1.08
N TYR A 16 -8.69 -6.33 1.16
CA TYR A 16 -9.51 -5.13 1.29
C TYR A 16 -9.70 -4.46 -0.07
N LEU A 17 -10.94 -4.42 -0.56
CA LEU A 17 -11.30 -3.79 -1.83
C LEU A 17 -11.95 -2.42 -1.60
N TYR A 18 -11.54 -1.43 -2.38
CA TYR A 18 -11.98 -0.04 -2.27
C TYR A 18 -12.43 0.51 -3.62
N GLU A 19 -13.30 1.55 -3.59
CA GLU A 19 -13.52 2.41 -4.75
C GLU A 19 -12.30 3.30 -4.97
N ALA A 20 -11.65 3.19 -6.12
CA ALA A 20 -10.43 3.94 -6.43
C ALA A 20 -10.65 5.46 -6.40
N GLU A 21 -11.78 5.93 -6.93
CA GLU A 21 -12.15 7.35 -6.92
C GLU A 21 -12.22 7.94 -5.51
N LYS A 22 -12.69 7.17 -4.53
CA LYS A 22 -12.74 7.62 -3.13
C LYS A 22 -11.36 7.74 -2.51
N LEU A 23 -10.44 6.85 -2.86
CA LEU A 23 -9.05 6.94 -2.39
C LEU A 23 -8.31 8.10 -3.06
N ARG A 24 -8.51 8.33 -4.36
CA ARG A 24 -7.93 9.45 -5.11
C ARG A 24 -8.42 10.81 -4.61
N THR A 25 -9.72 10.95 -4.33
CA THR A 25 -10.31 12.27 -3.99
C THR A 25 -10.42 12.52 -2.51
N LEU A 26 -10.43 11.47 -1.68
CA LEU A 26 -10.75 11.51 -0.26
C LEU A 26 -12.08 12.27 -0.01
N SER A 27 -13.05 12.10 -0.92
CA SER A 27 -14.32 12.81 -0.92
C SER A 27 -15.37 12.15 -0.03
N GLY A 28 -16.20 12.97 0.61
CA GLY A 28 -17.31 12.52 1.45
C GLY A 28 -16.98 12.47 2.94
N ARG A 29 -18.03 12.51 3.76
CA ARG A 29 -17.93 12.60 5.25
C ARG A 29 -17.08 11.47 5.85
N LYS A 30 -17.15 10.27 5.29
CA LYS A 30 -16.42 9.08 5.77
C LYS A 30 -14.90 9.23 5.67
N TYR A 31 -14.42 10.07 4.73
CA TYR A 31 -13.00 10.29 4.44
C TYR A 31 -12.44 11.58 5.06
N HIS A 32 -13.26 12.33 5.82
CA HIS A 32 -12.87 13.63 6.37
C HIS A 32 -11.55 13.56 7.18
N SER A 33 -11.35 12.51 7.99
CA SER A 33 -10.11 12.31 8.74
C SER A 33 -8.91 12.16 7.80
N LYS A 34 -9.02 11.33 6.75
CA LYS A 34 -7.94 11.11 5.77
C LYS A 34 -7.64 12.37 4.96
N LYS A 35 -8.69 13.10 4.58
CA LYS A 35 -8.54 14.41 3.92
C LYS A 35 -7.83 15.42 4.81
N ASN A 36 -8.14 15.45 6.10
CA ASN A 36 -7.45 16.33 7.05
C ASN A 36 -5.97 15.96 7.21
N HIS A 37 -5.62 14.67 7.24
CA HIS A 37 -4.21 14.23 7.24
C HIS A 37 -3.49 14.70 5.98
N PHE A 38 -4.08 14.47 4.80
CA PHE A 38 -3.52 14.93 3.54
C PHE A 38 -3.38 16.45 3.47
N ASN A 39 -4.42 17.21 3.86
CA ASN A 39 -4.37 18.66 3.88
C ASN A 39 -3.31 19.20 4.87
N GLY A 40 -3.12 18.53 6.02
CA GLY A 40 -2.06 18.84 6.96
C GLY A 40 -0.68 18.67 6.35
N PHE A 41 -0.46 17.54 5.64
CA PHE A 41 0.76 17.31 4.88
C PHE A 41 0.99 18.40 3.82
N MET A 42 -0.02 18.71 3.01
CA MET A 42 0.06 19.76 1.99
C MET A 42 0.36 21.15 2.56
N LYS A 43 -0.19 21.46 3.74
CA LYS A 43 0.08 22.74 4.40
C LYS A 43 1.53 22.87 4.84
N GLU A 44 2.12 21.78 5.32
CA GLU A 44 3.47 21.77 5.89
C GLU A 44 4.56 21.58 4.81
N TYR A 45 4.31 20.70 3.84
CA TYR A 45 5.31 20.27 2.86
C TYR A 45 4.98 20.65 1.42
N GLY A 46 3.86 21.31 1.14
CA GLY A 46 3.36 21.56 -0.21
C GLY A 46 4.34 22.21 -1.19
N ASN A 47 5.27 23.03 -0.68
CA ASN A 47 6.32 23.68 -1.48
C ASN A 47 7.67 22.93 -1.45
N ARG A 48 7.77 21.82 -0.76
CA ARG A 48 9.01 21.11 -0.46
C ARG A 48 8.96 19.64 -0.86
N PHE A 49 7.81 19.13 -1.27
CA PHE A 49 7.68 17.75 -1.71
C PHE A 49 7.57 17.63 -3.22
N LEU A 50 8.02 16.49 -3.72
CA LEU A 50 7.87 16.06 -5.11
C LEU A 50 7.35 14.63 -5.10
N TYR A 51 6.21 14.37 -5.75
CA TYR A 51 5.82 13.02 -6.13
C TYR A 51 6.35 12.71 -7.53
N ARG A 52 6.92 11.53 -7.72
CA ARG A 52 7.29 11.03 -9.05
C ARG A 52 7.35 9.51 -9.09
N GLU A 53 7.24 8.95 -10.29
CA GLU A 53 7.61 7.56 -10.55
C GLU A 53 9.06 7.32 -10.13
N LEU A 54 9.33 6.16 -9.50
CA LEU A 54 10.67 5.73 -9.11
C LEU A 54 11.30 4.91 -10.24
N THR A 55 12.57 5.12 -10.42
CA THR A 55 13.42 4.36 -11.35
C THR A 55 14.32 3.40 -10.57
N GLN A 56 14.98 2.48 -11.26
CA GLN A 56 15.96 1.57 -10.64
C GLN A 56 17.05 2.29 -9.83
N LYS A 57 17.35 3.56 -10.16
CA LYS A 57 18.32 4.38 -9.41
C LYS A 57 17.85 4.74 -8.01
N ASP A 58 16.54 4.79 -7.81
CA ASP A 58 15.90 5.18 -6.56
C ASP A 58 15.69 3.98 -5.62
N PHE A 59 15.72 2.75 -6.13
CA PHE A 59 15.41 1.56 -5.34
C PHE A 59 16.31 1.36 -4.10
N PRO A 60 17.62 1.68 -4.13
CA PRO A 60 18.42 1.65 -2.91
C PRO A 60 17.88 2.56 -1.80
N GLU A 61 17.35 3.74 -2.14
CA GLU A 61 16.76 4.66 -1.16
C GLU A 61 15.43 4.13 -0.62
N ALA A 62 14.62 3.46 -1.45
CA ALA A 62 13.40 2.80 -0.99
C ALA A 62 13.70 1.68 0.01
N ILE A 63 14.76 0.89 -0.20
CA ILE A 63 15.21 -0.12 0.76
C ILE A 63 15.70 0.52 2.05
N LYS A 64 16.48 1.60 1.99
CA LYS A 64 16.90 2.35 3.19
C LYS A 64 15.72 2.91 3.98
N LEU A 65 14.66 3.38 3.29
CA LEU A 65 13.44 3.82 3.97
C LEU A 65 12.76 2.65 4.71
N MET A 66 12.71 1.46 4.12
CA MET A 66 12.20 0.27 4.80
C MET A 66 13.05 -0.09 6.03
N ASP A 67 14.36 -0.02 5.92
CA ASP A 67 15.27 -0.30 7.04
C ASP A 67 15.05 0.68 8.19
N ARG A 68 14.99 2.00 7.91
CA ARG A 68 14.64 3.04 8.91
C ARG A 68 13.28 2.77 9.56
N TRP A 69 12.28 2.38 8.77
CA TRP A 69 10.94 2.08 9.26
C TRP A 69 10.89 0.86 10.19
N ALA A 70 11.83 -0.07 10.01
CA ALA A 70 11.94 -1.31 10.80
C ALA A 70 12.77 -1.14 12.08
N GLU A 71 13.64 -0.11 12.18
CA GLU A 71 14.56 0.09 13.32
C GLU A 71 13.85 0.16 14.67
N ASP A 72 12.68 0.78 14.72
CA ASP A 72 11.88 0.96 15.95
C ASP A 72 10.94 -0.22 16.24
N LYS A 73 10.95 -1.25 15.40
CA LYS A 73 10.07 -2.41 15.56
C LYS A 73 10.91 -3.63 15.95
N GLU A 74 10.49 -4.30 17.01
CA GLU A 74 11.08 -5.61 17.38
C GLU A 74 11.16 -6.48 16.12
N LYS A 75 12.21 -7.33 16.04
CA LYS A 75 12.51 -8.21 14.90
C LYS A 75 11.30 -9.07 14.51
N ASP A 76 10.37 -8.46 13.78
CA ASP A 76 9.21 -9.11 13.21
C ASP A 76 9.66 -9.88 11.96
N GLN A 77 9.49 -11.19 11.96
CA GLN A 77 9.83 -12.05 10.81
C GLN A 77 9.06 -11.64 9.55
N ASN A 78 7.87 -11.07 9.70
CA ASN A 78 7.06 -10.57 8.57
C ASN A 78 7.75 -9.38 7.88
N LEU A 79 8.41 -8.49 8.64
CA LEU A 79 9.14 -7.34 8.08
C LEU A 79 10.36 -7.77 7.29
N VAL A 80 11.07 -8.82 7.75
CA VAL A 80 12.21 -9.39 7.01
C VAL A 80 11.72 -10.02 5.70
N GLY A 81 10.62 -10.76 5.74
CA GLY A 81 10.00 -11.37 4.56
C GLY A 81 9.56 -10.32 3.54
N GLU A 82 8.87 -9.27 4.00
CA GLU A 82 8.44 -8.15 3.14
C GLU A 82 9.62 -7.44 2.48
N ARG A 83 10.67 -7.13 3.24
CA ARG A 83 11.88 -6.50 2.71
C ARG A 83 12.55 -7.34 1.62
N LEU A 84 12.69 -8.65 1.84
CA LEU A 84 13.25 -9.57 0.84
C LEU A 84 12.37 -9.66 -0.41
N ALA A 85 11.05 -9.62 -0.26
CA ALA A 85 10.11 -9.61 -1.38
C ALA A 85 10.27 -8.33 -2.22
N VAL A 86 10.34 -7.16 -1.57
CA VAL A 86 10.58 -5.87 -2.24
C VAL A 86 11.91 -5.87 -2.99
N GLU A 87 13.00 -6.32 -2.36
CA GLU A 87 14.30 -6.43 -3.04
C GLU A 87 14.23 -7.33 -4.27
N LYS A 88 13.50 -8.45 -4.18
CA LYS A 88 13.34 -9.37 -5.30
C LYS A 88 12.58 -8.72 -6.46
N VAL A 89 11.52 -7.95 -6.17
CA VAL A 89 10.79 -7.17 -7.17
C VAL A 89 11.73 -6.16 -7.82
N PHE A 90 12.45 -5.36 -7.04
CA PHE A 90 13.35 -4.34 -7.54
C PHE A 90 14.49 -4.89 -8.41
N ARG A 91 15.10 -6.02 -8.02
CA ARG A 91 16.13 -6.71 -8.83
C ARG A 91 15.59 -7.21 -10.18
N ASN A 92 14.31 -7.53 -10.25
CA ASN A 92 13.68 -8.07 -11.45
C ASN A 92 12.78 -7.05 -12.17
N TYR A 93 12.80 -5.78 -11.77
CA TYR A 93 11.88 -4.74 -12.24
C TYR A 93 11.82 -4.63 -13.77
N SER A 94 12.96 -4.77 -14.46
CA SER A 94 13.00 -4.76 -15.93
C SER A 94 12.20 -5.89 -16.61
N ARG A 95 11.82 -6.92 -15.85
CA ARG A 95 10.98 -8.05 -16.30
C ARG A 95 9.51 -7.89 -15.90
N LEU A 96 9.17 -6.81 -15.21
CA LEU A 96 7.85 -6.54 -14.66
C LEU A 96 7.31 -5.22 -15.25
N PRO A 97 6.99 -5.19 -16.55
CA PRO A 97 6.66 -3.94 -17.26
C PRO A 97 5.37 -3.27 -16.77
N GLU A 98 4.47 -4.05 -16.14
CA GLU A 98 3.20 -3.54 -15.62
C GLU A 98 3.31 -3.01 -14.20
N THR A 99 4.40 -3.33 -13.49
CA THR A 99 4.61 -2.88 -12.11
C THR A 99 4.91 -1.38 -12.07
N LYS A 100 4.11 -0.64 -11.34
CA LYS A 100 4.30 0.79 -11.08
C LYS A 100 4.95 0.98 -9.73
N VAL A 101 5.92 1.88 -9.65
CA VAL A 101 6.58 2.27 -8.40
C VAL A 101 6.61 3.78 -8.31
N GLY A 102 6.03 4.36 -7.28
CA GLY A 102 6.01 5.81 -7.09
C GLY A 102 6.48 6.21 -5.71
N GLY A 103 7.00 7.41 -5.56
CA GLY A 103 7.53 7.89 -4.30
C GLY A 103 7.33 9.38 -4.06
N ILE A 104 7.38 9.76 -2.79
CA ILE A 104 7.35 11.14 -2.34
C ILE A 104 8.72 11.49 -1.75
N PHE A 105 9.32 12.52 -2.34
CA PHE A 105 10.54 13.15 -1.84
C PHE A 105 10.18 14.41 -1.09
N ILE A 106 10.84 14.65 0.04
CA ILE A 106 10.76 15.91 0.80
C ILE A 106 12.20 16.41 0.94
N ASP A 107 12.47 17.63 0.47
CA ASP A 107 13.82 18.19 0.43
C ASP A 107 14.85 17.22 -0.16
N ASP A 108 14.48 16.59 -1.30
CA ASP A 108 15.27 15.61 -2.06
C ASP A 108 15.50 14.25 -1.34
N VAL A 109 14.91 14.02 -0.17
CA VAL A 109 14.96 12.73 0.54
C VAL A 109 13.71 11.93 0.27
N LEU A 110 13.85 10.65 -0.13
CA LEU A 110 12.72 9.73 -0.29
C LEU A 110 12.14 9.39 1.09
N GLU A 111 10.90 9.85 1.33
CA GLU A 111 10.21 9.68 2.60
C GLU A 111 8.99 8.76 2.52
N ALA A 112 8.48 8.49 1.32
CA ALA A 112 7.47 7.47 1.11
C ALA A 112 7.60 6.83 -0.28
N PHE A 113 7.22 5.55 -0.38
CA PHE A 113 7.02 4.88 -1.66
C PHE A 113 5.88 3.88 -1.61
N SER A 114 5.37 3.56 -2.79
CA SER A 114 4.39 2.51 -3.01
C SER A 114 4.69 1.80 -4.32
N PHE A 115 4.33 0.52 -4.41
CA PHE A 115 4.27 -0.17 -5.69
C PHE A 115 3.05 -1.07 -5.80
N GLY A 116 2.62 -1.29 -7.04
CA GLY A 116 1.45 -2.10 -7.37
C GLY A 116 1.38 -2.41 -8.85
N ASP A 117 0.40 -3.23 -9.20
CA ASP A 117 0.15 -3.73 -10.54
C ASP A 117 -1.34 -3.61 -10.90
N LEU A 118 -1.66 -3.80 -12.17
CA LEU A 118 -3.03 -4.07 -12.59
C LEU A 118 -3.35 -5.54 -12.36
N LEU A 119 -4.33 -5.82 -11.51
CA LEU A 119 -4.89 -7.17 -11.32
C LEU A 119 -5.74 -7.57 -12.55
N ASN A 120 -6.46 -6.59 -13.08
CA ASN A 120 -7.28 -6.67 -14.28
C ASN A 120 -7.51 -5.23 -14.80
N PRO A 121 -8.23 -4.99 -15.94
CA PRO A 121 -8.36 -3.66 -16.53
C PRO A 121 -9.02 -2.60 -15.64
N ASP A 122 -9.80 -2.99 -14.65
CA ASP A 122 -10.53 -2.08 -13.77
C ASP A 122 -10.03 -2.05 -12.32
N THR A 123 -9.09 -2.92 -11.95
CA THR A 123 -8.65 -3.10 -10.56
C THR A 123 -7.13 -3.06 -10.45
N ALA A 124 -6.61 -2.12 -9.68
CA ALA A 124 -5.21 -2.14 -9.25
C ALA A 124 -5.03 -2.94 -7.96
N VAL A 125 -3.88 -3.57 -7.80
CA VAL A 125 -3.42 -4.15 -6.52
C VAL A 125 -2.23 -3.36 -6.00
N ILE A 126 -2.27 -3.00 -4.72
CA ILE A 126 -1.19 -2.28 -4.04
C ILE A 126 -0.52 -3.25 -3.08
N HIS A 127 0.70 -3.64 -3.42
CA HIS A 127 1.48 -4.63 -2.68
C HIS A 127 2.19 -4.04 -1.47
N VAL A 128 2.78 -2.86 -1.64
CA VAL A 128 3.53 -2.19 -0.57
C VAL A 128 3.23 -0.70 -0.56
N GLU A 129 3.08 -0.17 0.64
CA GLU A 129 2.98 1.26 0.91
C GLU A 129 3.76 1.55 2.19
N LYS A 130 4.87 2.25 2.06
CA LYS A 130 5.76 2.63 3.16
C LYS A 130 5.95 4.14 3.19
N ALA A 131 5.92 4.69 4.39
CA ALA A 131 6.16 6.10 4.61
C ALA A 131 6.85 6.32 5.97
N ASN A 132 7.62 7.37 6.09
CA ASN A 132 8.19 7.81 7.35
C ASN A 132 7.04 8.14 8.34
N PRO A 133 6.90 7.39 9.46
CA PRO A 133 5.79 7.58 10.39
C PRO A 133 5.84 8.89 11.15
N GLU A 134 7.00 9.53 11.25
CA GLU A 134 7.17 10.83 11.92
C GLU A 134 6.57 11.99 11.12
N ILE A 135 6.39 11.82 9.80
CA ILE A 135 5.82 12.84 8.93
C ILE A 135 4.30 12.68 8.89
N ARG A 136 3.63 13.55 9.61
CA ARG A 136 2.17 13.51 9.72
C ARG A 136 1.48 13.65 8.36
N GLY A 137 0.60 12.72 8.06
CA GLY A 137 -0.20 12.73 6.85
C GLY A 137 0.47 12.12 5.62
N LEU A 138 1.74 11.72 5.71
CA LEU A 138 2.49 11.19 4.58
C LEU A 138 1.91 9.88 4.05
N TYR A 139 1.40 8.97 4.91
CA TYR A 139 0.66 7.78 4.47
C TYR A 139 -0.60 8.13 3.66
N ALA A 140 -1.32 9.19 4.04
CA ALA A 140 -2.47 9.62 3.26
C ALA A 140 -2.05 10.26 1.93
N ALA A 141 -0.91 10.93 1.91
CA ALA A 141 -0.35 11.52 0.71
C ALA A 141 0.12 10.47 -0.29
N ILE A 142 0.91 9.49 0.14
CA ILE A 142 1.40 8.44 -0.78
C ILE A 142 0.25 7.60 -1.33
N ASN A 143 -0.71 7.18 -0.49
CA ASN A 143 -1.87 6.43 -0.93
C ASN A 143 -2.66 7.17 -2.03
N LYS A 144 -2.96 8.46 -1.80
CA LYS A 144 -3.69 9.29 -2.74
C LYS A 144 -2.92 9.53 -4.03
N LEU A 145 -1.69 10.04 -3.92
CA LEU A 145 -0.89 10.48 -5.05
C LEU A 145 -0.45 9.31 -5.94
N PHE A 146 -0.15 8.17 -5.34
CA PHE A 146 0.18 6.96 -6.10
C PHE A 146 -0.97 6.53 -7.00
N LEU A 147 -2.19 6.48 -6.47
CA LEU A 147 -3.37 6.11 -7.25
C LEU A 147 -3.75 7.16 -8.30
N GLU A 148 -3.54 8.45 -8.02
CA GLU A 148 -3.81 9.52 -8.98
C GLU A 148 -2.86 9.50 -10.18
N ASN A 149 -1.60 9.15 -9.96
CA ASN A 149 -0.57 9.21 -11.00
C ASN A 149 -0.40 7.89 -11.74
N GLU A 150 -0.38 6.76 -11.02
CA GLU A 150 -0.05 5.46 -11.61
C GLU A 150 -1.30 4.67 -12.06
N PHE A 151 -2.43 4.87 -11.39
CA PHE A 151 -3.68 4.16 -11.68
C PHE A 151 -4.89 5.11 -11.80
N PRO A 152 -4.83 6.12 -12.70
CA PRO A 152 -5.88 7.15 -12.78
C PRO A 152 -7.23 6.63 -13.26
N SER A 153 -7.25 5.52 -14.01
CA SER A 153 -8.45 5.02 -14.71
C SER A 153 -9.11 3.81 -14.06
N VAL A 154 -8.48 3.18 -13.04
CA VAL A 154 -9.08 2.00 -12.40
C VAL A 154 -10.31 2.38 -11.57
N GLU A 155 -11.27 1.48 -11.51
CA GLU A 155 -12.49 1.62 -10.73
C GLU A 155 -12.29 1.14 -9.28
N PHE A 156 -11.49 0.08 -9.11
CA PHE A 156 -11.25 -0.55 -7.81
C PHE A 156 -9.77 -0.60 -7.46
N VAL A 157 -9.52 -0.69 -6.15
CA VAL A 157 -8.18 -0.91 -5.58
C VAL A 157 -8.25 -2.04 -4.56
N ASN A 158 -7.49 -3.09 -4.80
CA ASN A 158 -7.19 -4.12 -3.81
C ASN A 158 -5.91 -3.72 -3.05
N ARG A 159 -5.97 -3.67 -1.71
CA ARG A 159 -4.81 -3.35 -0.88
C ARG A 159 -4.38 -4.55 -0.03
N GLU A 160 -4.64 -5.75 -0.50
CA GLU A 160 -4.29 -7.01 0.11
C GLU A 160 -4.79 -7.17 1.56
N GLU A 161 -4.31 -8.18 2.27
CA GLU A 161 -4.74 -8.58 3.61
C GLU A 161 -4.10 -7.76 4.74
N ASP A 162 -4.58 -7.97 5.97
CA ASP A 162 -4.04 -7.34 7.19
C ASP A 162 -3.12 -8.27 8.02
N LEU A 163 -2.94 -9.52 7.60
CA LEU A 163 -2.09 -10.52 8.25
C LEU A 163 -2.40 -10.74 9.74
N GLY A 164 -3.61 -10.41 10.19
CA GLY A 164 -3.98 -10.45 11.60
C GLY A 164 -3.35 -9.35 12.47
N ILE A 165 -2.64 -8.40 11.86
CA ILE A 165 -1.99 -7.29 12.57
C ILE A 165 -3.02 -6.20 12.86
N GLU A 166 -3.37 -5.99 14.12
CA GLU A 166 -4.45 -5.09 14.54
C GLU A 166 -4.24 -3.64 14.02
N GLY A 167 -3.04 -3.11 14.13
CA GLY A 167 -2.72 -1.76 13.62
C GLY A 167 -2.94 -1.63 12.11
N LEU A 168 -2.56 -2.65 11.33
CA LEU A 168 -2.76 -2.69 9.89
C LEU A 168 -4.24 -2.85 9.54
N ARG A 169 -4.97 -3.70 10.28
CA ARG A 169 -6.42 -3.86 10.17
C ARG A 169 -7.16 -2.55 10.37
N GLN A 170 -6.86 -1.83 11.46
CA GLN A 170 -7.44 -0.52 11.74
C GLN A 170 -7.11 0.51 10.66
N ALA A 171 -5.87 0.53 10.19
CA ALA A 171 -5.46 1.40 9.10
C ALA A 171 -6.28 1.12 7.82
N LYS A 172 -6.41 -0.14 7.40
CA LYS A 172 -7.18 -0.54 6.21
C LYS A 172 -8.67 -0.23 6.37
N LEU A 173 -9.29 -0.59 7.49
CA LEU A 173 -10.71 -0.30 7.76
C LEU A 173 -11.00 1.21 7.80
N SER A 174 -10.04 2.03 8.20
CA SER A 174 -10.19 3.49 8.26
C SER A 174 -10.40 4.14 6.88
N TYR A 175 -10.03 3.47 5.80
CA TYR A 175 -10.29 3.86 4.41
C TYR A 175 -11.62 3.35 3.84
N LYS A 176 -12.45 2.70 4.68
CA LYS A 176 -13.82 2.28 4.34
C LYS A 176 -13.89 1.38 3.11
N PRO A 177 -13.34 0.17 3.18
CA PRO A 177 -13.43 -0.80 2.08
C PRO A 177 -14.91 -1.07 1.74
N ILE A 178 -15.19 -1.32 0.45
CA ILE A 178 -16.53 -1.68 -0.01
C ILE A 178 -16.87 -3.12 0.30
N LYS A 179 -15.85 -3.98 0.35
CA LYS A 179 -15.96 -5.38 0.77
C LYS A 179 -14.61 -5.97 1.14
N LEU A 180 -14.64 -7.11 1.81
CA LEU A 180 -13.51 -8.01 1.91
C LEU A 180 -13.62 -9.09 0.83
N VAL A 181 -12.49 -9.41 0.19
CA VAL A 181 -12.40 -10.55 -0.72
C VAL A 181 -12.00 -11.75 0.14
N GLU A 182 -12.97 -12.61 0.39
CA GLU A 182 -12.81 -13.75 1.27
C GLU A 182 -11.84 -14.78 0.69
N LYS A 183 -10.97 -15.30 1.55
CA LYS A 183 -10.02 -16.38 1.22
C LYS A 183 -10.24 -17.56 2.15
N TYR A 184 -10.06 -18.76 1.60
CA TYR A 184 -10.31 -20.01 2.28
C TYR A 184 -9.16 -20.99 2.03
N THR A 185 -8.77 -21.72 3.07
CA THR A 185 -7.87 -22.87 2.94
C THR A 185 -8.69 -24.15 2.82
N LEU A 186 -8.32 -24.99 1.84
CA LEU A 186 -8.91 -26.32 1.64
C LEU A 186 -7.92 -27.38 2.13
N ILE A 187 -8.32 -28.14 3.14
CA ILE A 187 -7.53 -29.26 3.68
C ILE A 187 -8.18 -30.57 3.24
N GLU A 188 -7.42 -31.43 2.58
CA GLU A 188 -7.88 -32.79 2.25
C GLU A 188 -7.96 -33.64 3.52
N LYS A 189 -9.11 -34.35 3.69
CA LYS A 189 -9.39 -35.22 4.86
C LYS A 189 -8.79 -36.59 4.71
#